data_d00267e33207cd051734c143b8aa76b2
#
_entry.id   d00267e33207cd051734c143b8aa76b2
#
_cell.length_a   1.000
_cell.length_b   1.000
_cell.length_c   1.000
_cell.angle_alpha   90.00
_cell.angle_beta   90.00
_cell.angle_gamma   90.00
#
_symmetry.space_group_name_H-M   'P 1'
#
loop_
_entity.id
_entity.type
_entity.pdbx_description
1 polymer ?
#
loop_
_entity_poly.entity_id
_entity_poly.type
_entity_poly.pdbx_seq_one_letter_code
_entity_poly.pdbx_strand_id
1 'polypeptide(L)'
;IVPRNESENGVTLKPGKWLFSFNSYRSLVDRWSEMLSLKSVDENASMVNLEINSACPEKARIFLNKHLEMYLQRTLDKKNQVATNTINFIDRQLTSIADSLDITESTLQNFRRMNEVVDLSFHSQQLFAQTKELDNQKATLKVQDDYFRYLLGYLAQNREAGDLIAPSVMGINDPLLNNLVLELNKMADQKIAMAGSGASRNPYLATLESQIRNAKARLEENARNLLNNNTLAMRDV
;
A
#
# COMPACT_ATOMS: atom_id res chain seq x y z
N ILE A 1 5.11 -43.29 -26.97
CA ILE A 1 4.15 -43.32 -25.82
C ILE A 1 3.10 -44.35 -26.22
N VAL A 2 3.14 -45.52 -25.60
CA VAL A 2 2.16 -46.59 -25.82
C VAL A 2 0.91 -46.20 -24.97
N PRO A 3 -0.30 -46.11 -25.54
CA PRO A 3 -1.49 -45.81 -24.77
C PRO A 3 -1.75 -46.96 -23.80
N ARG A 4 -1.81 -46.63 -22.49
CA ARG A 4 -2.21 -47.57 -21.47
C ARG A 4 -3.72 -47.80 -21.61
N ASN A 5 -4.11 -48.99 -21.90
CA ASN A 5 -5.51 -49.39 -22.25
C ASN A 5 -6.41 -49.59 -21.03
N GLU A 6 -6.04 -49.06 -19.85
CA GLU A 6 -6.84 -49.19 -18.64
C GLU A 6 -7.24 -47.82 -18.14
N SER A 7 -8.48 -47.43 -18.37
CA SER A 7 -9.08 -46.32 -17.68
C SER A 7 -9.79 -46.81 -16.43
N GLU A 8 -9.47 -46.30 -15.29
CA GLU A 8 -10.10 -46.58 -13.98
C GLU A 8 -11.63 -46.29 -13.97
N ASN A 9 -12.23 -45.77 -15.04
CA ASN A 9 -13.64 -45.39 -15.13
C ASN A 9 -14.41 -46.15 -16.23
N GLY A 10 -13.96 -47.29 -16.67
CA GLY A 10 -14.75 -48.17 -17.55
C GLY A 10 -15.07 -47.62 -18.95
N VAL A 11 -14.45 -46.51 -19.39
CA VAL A 11 -14.65 -45.96 -20.73
C VAL A 11 -13.67 -46.61 -21.67
N THR A 12 -14.12 -47.53 -22.49
CA THR A 12 -13.36 -48.11 -23.60
C THR A 12 -13.18 -47.08 -24.72
N LEU A 13 -11.98 -46.59 -24.87
CA LEU A 13 -11.63 -45.65 -25.95
C LEU A 13 -11.58 -46.45 -27.28
N LYS A 14 -12.40 -46.07 -28.27
CA LYS A 14 -12.32 -46.63 -29.63
C LYS A 14 -10.98 -46.26 -30.26
N PRO A 15 -10.36 -47.20 -31.00
CA PRO A 15 -9.13 -46.91 -31.75
C PRO A 15 -9.40 -45.80 -32.78
N GLY A 16 -8.69 -44.68 -32.64
CA GLY A 16 -8.83 -43.49 -33.49
C GLY A 16 -7.62 -42.56 -33.37
N LYS A 17 -7.55 -41.61 -34.28
CA LYS A 17 -6.54 -40.54 -34.17
C LYS A 17 -6.97 -39.56 -33.11
N TRP A 18 -6.16 -39.48 -32.05
CA TRP A 18 -6.38 -38.52 -30.98
C TRP A 18 -5.49 -37.30 -31.22
N LEU A 19 -6.08 -36.10 -31.23
CA LEU A 19 -5.38 -34.84 -31.36
C LEU A 19 -5.39 -34.14 -30.00
N PHE A 20 -4.25 -33.63 -29.61
CA PHE A 20 -4.15 -32.76 -28.44
C PHE A 20 -3.46 -31.46 -28.82
N SER A 21 -3.81 -30.39 -28.15
CA SER A 21 -3.16 -29.09 -28.30
C SER A 21 -2.76 -28.53 -26.94
N PHE A 22 -1.60 -27.91 -26.90
CA PHE A 22 -1.19 -27.14 -25.74
C PHE A 22 -1.68 -25.70 -25.88
N ASN A 23 -2.46 -25.26 -24.90
CA ASN A 23 -2.84 -23.87 -24.83
C ASN A 23 -1.76 -23.06 -24.11
N SER A 24 -1.42 -21.87 -24.62
CA SER A 24 -0.55 -20.96 -23.89
C SER A 24 -1.25 -20.47 -22.62
N TYR A 25 -0.47 -20.14 -21.58
CA TYR A 25 -1.00 -19.59 -20.34
C TYR A 25 -1.90 -18.37 -20.61
N ARG A 26 -1.45 -17.47 -21.47
CA ARG A 26 -2.19 -16.26 -21.84
C ARG A 26 -3.55 -16.57 -22.49
N SER A 27 -3.55 -17.52 -23.44
CA SER A 27 -4.81 -17.95 -24.10
C SER A 27 -5.81 -18.58 -23.13
N LEU A 28 -5.31 -19.30 -22.11
CA LEU A 28 -6.17 -19.84 -21.05
C LEU A 28 -6.74 -18.72 -20.17
N VAL A 29 -5.90 -17.76 -19.76
CA VAL A 29 -6.36 -16.61 -18.97
C VAL A 29 -7.42 -15.82 -19.72
N ASP A 30 -7.18 -15.46 -20.97
CA ASP A 30 -8.13 -14.70 -21.79
C ASP A 30 -9.47 -15.41 -21.89
N ARG A 31 -9.43 -16.73 -22.20
CA ARG A 31 -10.65 -17.56 -22.30
C ARG A 31 -11.45 -17.62 -20.99
N TRP A 32 -10.78 -17.86 -19.86
CA TRP A 32 -11.45 -17.95 -18.58
C TRP A 32 -11.96 -16.61 -18.07
N SER A 33 -11.25 -15.50 -18.39
CA SER A 33 -11.70 -14.15 -18.10
C SER A 33 -12.94 -13.74 -18.87
N GLU A 34 -13.05 -14.12 -20.15
CA GLU A 34 -14.23 -13.86 -20.97
C GLU A 34 -15.48 -14.64 -20.48
N MET A 35 -15.26 -15.81 -19.90
CA MET A 35 -16.33 -16.66 -19.38
C MET A 35 -16.81 -16.24 -17.98
N LEU A 36 -16.02 -15.43 -17.26
CA LEU A 36 -16.30 -14.97 -15.91
C LEU A 36 -17.18 -13.71 -15.94
N SER A 37 -18.33 -13.78 -15.35
CA SER A 37 -19.23 -12.64 -15.16
C SER A 37 -19.25 -12.22 -13.70
N LEU A 38 -19.02 -10.93 -13.46
CA LEU A 38 -19.14 -10.30 -12.15
C LEU A 38 -20.34 -9.36 -12.16
N LYS A 39 -21.25 -9.55 -11.23
CA LYS A 39 -22.39 -8.66 -11.04
C LYS A 39 -22.53 -8.29 -9.58
N SER A 40 -22.66 -7.00 -9.28
CA SER A 40 -23.11 -6.58 -7.96
C SER A 40 -24.55 -7.03 -7.75
N VAL A 41 -24.87 -7.54 -6.58
CA VAL A 41 -26.23 -7.96 -6.25
C VAL A 41 -27.12 -6.73 -6.04
N ASP A 42 -26.55 -5.64 -5.47
CA ASP A 42 -27.19 -4.35 -5.24
C ASP A 42 -26.12 -3.29 -5.22
N GLU A 43 -26.45 -2.04 -5.61
CA GLU A 43 -25.50 -0.91 -5.59
C GLU A 43 -24.98 -0.59 -4.17
N ASN A 44 -25.77 -0.89 -3.14
CA ASN A 44 -25.43 -0.68 -1.74
C ASN A 44 -25.01 -1.94 -1.00
N ALA A 45 -24.99 -3.10 -1.64
CA ALA A 45 -24.61 -4.36 -1.01
C ALA A 45 -23.14 -4.67 -1.25
N SER A 46 -22.46 -5.09 -0.18
CA SER A 46 -21.08 -5.60 -0.26
C SER A 46 -21.02 -7.05 -0.82
N MET A 47 -22.01 -7.43 -1.61
CA MET A 47 -22.13 -8.77 -2.19
C MET A 47 -21.94 -8.72 -3.70
N VAL A 48 -21.09 -9.61 -4.19
CA VAL A 48 -20.81 -9.77 -5.62
C VAL A 48 -21.16 -11.18 -6.03
N ASN A 49 -21.92 -11.32 -7.09
CA ASN A 49 -22.22 -12.61 -7.71
C ASN A 49 -21.19 -12.92 -8.78
N LEU A 50 -20.50 -14.06 -8.64
CA LEU A 50 -19.56 -14.58 -9.63
C LEU A 50 -20.22 -15.73 -10.38
N GLU A 51 -20.35 -15.57 -11.68
CA GLU A 51 -20.93 -16.57 -12.57
C GLU A 51 -19.94 -16.96 -13.64
N ILE A 52 -19.88 -18.25 -13.95
CA ILE A 52 -19.12 -18.76 -15.07
C ILE A 52 -19.96 -19.76 -15.85
N ASN A 53 -20.01 -19.59 -17.16
CA ASN A 53 -20.70 -20.51 -18.03
C ASN A 53 -19.69 -21.47 -18.69
N SER A 54 -19.79 -22.75 -18.35
CA SER A 54 -18.83 -23.77 -18.82
C SER A 54 -19.53 -25.08 -19.13
N ALA A 55 -19.06 -25.74 -20.18
CA ALA A 55 -19.53 -27.09 -20.54
C ALA A 55 -19.13 -28.16 -19.50
N CYS A 56 -18.19 -27.86 -18.59
CA CYS A 56 -17.75 -28.75 -17.53
C CYS A 56 -17.93 -28.08 -16.16
N PRO A 57 -19.05 -28.34 -15.45
CA PRO A 57 -19.33 -27.70 -14.17
C PRO A 57 -18.26 -27.90 -13.10
N GLU A 58 -17.67 -29.09 -13.05
CA GLU A 58 -16.61 -29.40 -12.09
C GLU A 58 -15.36 -28.50 -12.25
N LYS A 59 -14.94 -28.27 -13.50
CA LYS A 59 -13.82 -27.36 -13.78
C LYS A 59 -14.18 -25.92 -13.42
N ALA A 60 -15.41 -25.50 -13.71
CA ALA A 60 -15.88 -24.17 -13.35
C ALA A 60 -15.89 -23.97 -11.83
N ARG A 61 -16.38 -24.95 -11.08
CA ARG A 61 -16.38 -24.94 -9.61
C ARG A 61 -14.98 -24.83 -9.02
N ILE A 62 -14.04 -25.65 -9.53
CA ILE A 62 -12.62 -25.60 -9.07
C ILE A 62 -12.02 -24.24 -9.39
N PHE A 63 -12.25 -23.72 -10.60
CA PHE A 63 -11.74 -22.40 -11.00
C PHE A 63 -12.27 -21.28 -10.11
N LEU A 64 -13.60 -21.21 -9.88
CA LEU A 64 -14.20 -20.18 -9.04
C LEU A 64 -13.69 -20.25 -7.61
N ASN A 65 -13.62 -21.43 -7.01
CA ASN A 65 -13.10 -21.59 -5.66
C ASN A 65 -11.64 -21.14 -5.55
N LYS A 66 -10.81 -21.53 -6.53
CA LYS A 66 -9.41 -21.12 -6.55
C LYS A 66 -9.24 -19.62 -6.80
N HIS A 67 -10.08 -19.06 -7.65
CA HIS A 67 -10.09 -17.61 -7.90
C HIS A 67 -10.45 -16.81 -6.63
N LEU A 68 -11.49 -17.25 -5.91
CA LEU A 68 -11.88 -16.65 -4.63
C LEU A 68 -10.78 -16.79 -3.56
N GLU A 69 -10.19 -17.98 -3.44
CA GLU A 69 -9.07 -18.21 -2.52
C GLU A 69 -7.91 -17.25 -2.81
N MET A 70 -7.52 -17.13 -4.07
CA MET A 70 -6.45 -16.22 -4.49
C MET A 70 -6.81 -14.75 -4.26
N TYR A 71 -8.06 -14.37 -4.48
CA TYR A 71 -8.53 -13.01 -4.20
C TYR A 71 -8.45 -12.68 -2.71
N LEU A 72 -8.91 -13.58 -1.85
CA LEU A 72 -8.82 -13.42 -0.40
C LEU A 72 -7.37 -13.34 0.08
N GLN A 73 -6.51 -14.23 -0.42
CA GLN A 73 -5.09 -14.24 -0.10
C GLN A 73 -4.44 -12.91 -0.53
N ARG A 74 -4.69 -12.45 -1.74
CA ARG A 74 -4.13 -11.20 -2.26
C ARG A 74 -4.62 -9.98 -1.46
N THR A 75 -5.88 -9.99 -1.02
CA THR A 75 -6.43 -8.93 -0.18
C THR A 75 -5.77 -8.90 1.20
N LEU A 76 -5.53 -10.08 1.80
CA LEU A 76 -4.83 -10.21 3.07
C LEU A 76 -3.36 -9.77 2.92
N ASP A 77 -2.68 -10.22 1.88
CA ASP A 77 -1.28 -9.86 1.60
C ASP A 77 -1.14 -8.35 1.43
N LYS A 78 -2.08 -7.72 0.71
CA LYS A 78 -2.09 -6.26 0.55
C LYS A 78 -2.28 -5.52 1.88
N LYS A 79 -3.25 -5.95 2.71
CA LYS A 79 -3.45 -5.36 4.04
C LYS A 79 -2.23 -5.56 4.94
N ASN A 80 -1.63 -6.75 4.90
CA ASN A 80 -0.42 -7.06 5.65
C ASN A 80 0.78 -6.22 5.16
N GLN A 81 0.88 -5.97 3.86
CA GLN A 81 1.94 -5.13 3.31
C GLN A 81 1.88 -3.70 3.82
N VAL A 82 0.68 -3.08 3.82
CA VAL A 82 0.49 -1.74 4.38
C VAL A 82 0.86 -1.72 5.86
N ALA A 83 0.38 -2.70 6.63
CA ALA A 83 0.72 -2.81 8.05
C ALA A 83 2.24 -2.97 8.28
N THR A 84 2.90 -3.83 7.49
CA THR A 84 4.35 -4.04 7.55
C THR A 84 5.12 -2.78 7.19
N ASN A 85 4.70 -2.07 6.14
CA ASN A 85 5.32 -0.81 5.77
C ASN A 85 5.19 0.24 6.89
N THR A 86 4.02 0.31 7.52
CA THR A 86 3.77 1.20 8.66
C THR A 86 4.67 0.84 9.85
N ILE A 87 4.74 -0.44 10.22
CA ILE A 87 5.60 -0.90 11.32
C ILE A 87 7.07 -0.55 11.03
N ASN A 88 7.58 -0.89 9.84
CA ASN A 88 8.96 -0.59 9.45
C ASN A 88 9.26 0.91 9.43
N PHE A 89 8.28 1.75 9.13
CA PHE A 89 8.45 3.20 9.23
C PHE A 89 8.53 3.64 10.68
N ILE A 90 7.59 3.18 11.52
CA ILE A 90 7.56 3.51 12.95
C ILE A 90 8.83 3.03 13.65
N ASP A 91 9.31 1.82 13.38
CA ASP A 91 10.54 1.29 13.97
C ASP A 91 11.76 2.15 13.62
N ARG A 92 11.85 2.61 12.36
CA ARG A 92 12.92 3.54 11.96
C ARG A 92 12.81 4.87 12.69
N GLN A 93 11.60 5.39 12.88
CA GLN A 93 11.39 6.63 13.63
C GLN A 93 11.76 6.46 15.11
N LEU A 94 11.35 5.36 15.72
CA LEU A 94 11.72 5.04 17.11
C LEU A 94 13.23 4.95 17.29
N THR A 95 13.93 4.28 16.37
CA THR A 95 15.39 4.20 16.40
C THR A 95 16.03 5.59 16.31
N SER A 96 15.58 6.41 15.37
CA SER A 96 16.11 7.79 15.23
C SER A 96 15.85 8.66 16.45
N ILE A 97 14.70 8.50 17.11
CA ILE A 97 14.37 9.23 18.35
C ILE A 97 15.23 8.72 19.51
N ALA A 98 15.43 7.41 19.63
CA ALA A 98 16.29 6.82 20.67
C ALA A 98 17.73 7.29 20.53
N ASP A 99 18.30 7.30 19.33
CA ASP A 99 19.64 7.80 19.06
C ASP A 99 19.79 9.29 19.43
N SER A 100 18.77 10.10 19.09
CA SER A 100 18.74 11.52 19.44
C SER A 100 18.66 11.74 20.97
N LEU A 101 17.90 10.92 21.67
CA LEU A 101 17.79 10.96 23.12
C LEU A 101 19.12 10.63 23.80
N ASP A 102 19.81 9.58 23.35
CA ASP A 102 21.11 9.15 23.87
C ASP A 102 22.17 10.24 23.72
N ILE A 103 22.20 10.91 22.57
CA ILE A 103 23.10 12.07 22.32
C ILE A 103 22.74 13.22 23.28
N THR A 104 21.46 13.51 23.46
CA THR A 104 21.01 14.61 24.32
C THR A 104 21.33 14.32 25.79
N GLU A 105 21.06 13.10 26.26
CA GLU A 105 21.40 12.68 27.62
C GLU A 105 22.91 12.76 27.89
N SER A 106 23.72 12.29 26.95
CA SER A 106 25.17 12.37 27.03
C SER A 106 25.67 13.84 27.10
N THR A 107 25.05 14.71 26.28
CA THR A 107 25.36 16.15 26.28
C THR A 107 24.96 16.78 27.60
N LEU A 108 23.79 16.47 28.14
CA LEU A 108 23.32 16.97 29.44
C LEU A 108 24.20 16.49 30.59
N GLN A 109 24.60 15.21 30.58
CA GLN A 109 25.53 14.70 31.59
C GLN A 109 26.89 15.40 31.56
N ASN A 110 27.42 15.63 30.38
CA ASN A 110 28.68 16.36 30.21
C ASN A 110 28.57 17.81 30.67
N PHE A 111 27.44 18.50 30.31
CA PHE A 111 27.17 19.85 30.78
C PHE A 111 27.08 19.95 32.32
N ARG A 112 26.35 19.03 32.96
CA ARG A 112 26.23 18.94 34.43
C ARG A 112 27.59 18.71 35.07
N ARG A 113 28.42 17.85 34.49
CA ARG A 113 29.75 17.52 35.00
C ARG A 113 30.74 18.70 34.88
N MET A 114 30.62 19.49 33.79
CA MET A 114 31.49 20.63 33.56
C MET A 114 31.11 21.90 34.39
N ASN A 115 29.82 22.03 34.72
CA ASN A 115 29.34 23.29 35.32
C ASN A 115 28.99 23.17 36.82
N GLU A 116 29.21 22.01 37.50
CA GLU A 116 28.89 21.78 38.91
C GLU A 116 27.51 22.32 39.36
N VAL A 117 26.52 22.29 38.45
CA VAL A 117 25.18 22.88 38.67
C VAL A 117 24.40 22.03 39.64
N VAL A 118 24.43 22.39 40.93
CA VAL A 118 23.73 21.67 41.99
C VAL A 118 22.36 22.30 42.30
N ASP A 119 22.06 23.51 41.81
CA ASP A 119 20.82 24.21 42.16
C ASP A 119 20.14 24.82 40.93
N LEU A 120 19.01 24.27 40.53
CA LEU A 120 18.16 24.84 39.49
C LEU A 120 17.27 25.92 40.11
N SER A 121 17.66 27.20 39.99
CA SER A 121 16.81 28.34 40.28
C SER A 121 15.53 28.30 39.45
N PHE A 122 14.44 28.94 39.93
CA PHE A 122 13.15 29.04 39.23
C PHE A 122 13.30 29.44 37.73
N HIS A 123 14.25 30.33 37.43
CA HIS A 123 14.54 30.73 36.05
C HIS A 123 15.05 29.55 35.16
N SER A 124 15.88 28.68 35.75
CA SER A 124 16.38 27.50 35.05
C SER A 124 15.26 26.48 34.79
N GLN A 125 14.29 26.35 35.71
CA GLN A 125 13.12 25.48 35.50
C GLN A 125 12.24 25.96 34.36
N GLN A 126 12.03 27.28 34.25
CA GLN A 126 11.26 27.88 33.16
C GLN A 126 11.95 27.72 31.80
N LEU A 127 13.27 27.96 31.75
CA LEU A 127 14.07 27.72 30.55
C LEU A 127 14.07 26.24 30.15
N PHE A 128 14.13 25.34 31.12
CA PHE A 128 14.07 23.89 30.86
C PHE A 128 12.72 23.46 30.29
N ALA A 129 11.62 24.04 30.81
CA ALA A 129 10.27 23.79 30.30
C ALA A 129 10.12 24.29 28.84
N GLN A 130 10.65 25.48 28.53
CA GLN A 130 10.64 26.03 27.17
C GLN A 130 11.49 25.19 26.22
N THR A 131 12.69 24.81 26.62
CA THR A 131 13.58 23.94 25.80
C THR A 131 12.89 22.60 25.51
N LYS A 132 12.27 21.99 26.52
CA LYS A 132 11.52 20.73 26.35
C LYS A 132 10.36 20.89 25.36
N GLU A 133 9.65 22.01 25.40
CA GLU A 133 8.56 22.29 24.46
C GLU A 133 9.10 22.45 23.03
N LEU A 134 10.19 23.19 22.85
CA LEU A 134 10.85 23.32 21.54
C LEU A 134 11.38 21.98 21.02
N ASP A 135 11.96 21.16 21.88
CA ASP A 135 12.41 19.81 21.52
C ASP A 135 11.26 18.91 21.06
N ASN A 136 10.11 18.98 21.74
CA ASN A 136 8.90 18.26 21.34
C ASN A 136 8.37 18.73 19.98
N GLN A 137 8.35 20.06 19.75
CA GLN A 137 7.95 20.63 18.47
C GLN A 137 8.90 20.19 17.36
N LYS A 138 10.19 20.24 17.60
CA LYS A 138 11.24 19.79 16.68
C LYS A 138 11.11 18.30 16.36
N ALA A 139 10.85 17.46 17.35
CA ALA A 139 10.61 16.03 17.14
C ALA A 139 9.37 15.80 16.25
N THR A 140 8.28 16.54 16.50
CA THR A 140 7.06 16.46 15.68
C THR A 140 7.33 16.87 14.22
N LEU A 141 8.01 18.01 14.03
CA LEU A 141 8.39 18.49 12.69
C LEU A 141 9.32 17.51 11.97
N LYS A 142 10.20 16.85 12.72
CA LYS A 142 11.07 15.81 12.15
C LYS A 142 10.29 14.61 11.63
N VAL A 143 9.33 14.09 12.39
CA VAL A 143 8.45 13.00 11.94
C VAL A 143 7.69 13.39 10.67
N GLN A 144 7.20 14.63 10.61
CA GLN A 144 6.52 15.15 9.42
C GLN A 144 7.48 15.25 8.21
N ASP A 145 8.70 15.76 8.40
CA ASP A 145 9.74 15.84 7.36
C ASP A 145 10.05 14.45 6.77
N ASP A 146 10.28 13.49 7.64
CA ASP A 146 10.58 12.10 7.25
C ASP A 146 9.41 11.46 6.49
N TYR A 147 8.18 11.75 6.90
CA TYR A 147 7.00 11.29 6.18
C TYR A 147 6.87 11.93 4.78
N PHE A 148 7.05 13.24 4.66
CA PHE A 148 6.97 13.91 3.36
C PHE A 148 8.07 13.42 2.42
N ARG A 149 9.28 13.19 2.91
CA ARG A 149 10.37 12.57 2.13
C ARG A 149 10.06 11.15 1.71
N TYR A 150 9.50 10.34 2.63
CA TYR A 150 9.02 9.01 2.30
C TYR A 150 7.99 9.07 1.17
N LEU A 151 7.01 9.95 1.27
CA LEU A 151 5.93 10.10 0.29
C LEU A 151 6.49 10.50 -1.09
N LEU A 152 7.37 11.49 -1.14
CA LEU A 152 8.03 11.92 -2.38
C LEU A 152 8.89 10.79 -2.98
N GLY A 153 9.64 10.08 -2.15
CA GLY A 153 10.44 8.93 -2.59
C GLY A 153 9.58 7.79 -3.13
N TYR A 154 8.42 7.54 -2.53
CA TYR A 154 7.46 6.55 -3.00
C TYR A 154 6.88 6.93 -4.37
N LEU A 155 6.48 8.19 -4.55
CA LEU A 155 5.93 8.70 -5.80
C LEU A 155 6.96 8.66 -6.94
N ALA A 156 8.22 8.97 -6.64
CA ALA A 156 9.32 8.95 -7.62
C ALA A 156 9.65 7.52 -8.13
N GLN A 157 9.45 6.48 -7.30
CA GLN A 157 9.75 5.09 -7.67
C GLN A 157 8.71 4.46 -8.61
N ASN A 158 7.71 5.20 -9.04
CA ASN A 158 6.64 4.74 -9.92
C ASN A 158 5.95 3.43 -9.48
N ARG A 159 6.02 3.12 -8.17
CA ARG A 159 5.35 1.96 -7.58
C ARG A 159 3.84 2.08 -7.78
N GLU A 160 3.17 0.96 -7.86
CA GLU A 160 1.71 0.94 -7.92
C GLU A 160 1.16 1.65 -6.67
N ALA A 161 0.34 2.68 -6.92
CA ALA A 161 -0.15 3.56 -5.87
C ALA A 161 -1.29 2.87 -5.10
N GLY A 162 -1.01 1.95 -4.24
CA GLY A 162 -2.03 1.25 -3.46
C GLY A 162 -1.59 0.97 -2.03
N ASP A 163 -0.32 1.22 -1.71
CA ASP A 163 0.29 0.86 -0.44
C ASP A 163 0.84 2.09 0.30
N LEU A 164 0.30 3.29 -0.01
CA LEU A 164 0.69 4.51 0.69
C LEU A 164 0.15 4.52 2.12
N ILE A 165 1.04 4.85 3.05
CA ILE A 165 0.68 5.06 4.45
C ILE A 165 -0.15 6.33 4.55
N ALA A 166 -1.29 6.26 5.23
CA ALA A 166 -2.12 7.45 5.45
C ALA A 166 -1.41 8.45 6.38
N PRO A 167 -1.44 9.76 6.06
CA PRO A 167 -0.80 10.80 6.87
C PRO A 167 -1.27 10.82 8.33
N SER A 168 -2.55 10.52 8.54
CA SER A 168 -3.17 10.46 9.87
C SER A 168 -2.55 9.41 10.80
N VAL A 169 -1.98 8.33 10.26
CA VAL A 169 -1.26 7.31 11.05
C VAL A 169 0.03 7.89 11.64
N MET A 170 0.60 8.90 11.00
CA MET A 170 1.80 9.61 11.46
C MET A 170 1.47 10.88 12.27
N GLY A 171 0.22 11.04 12.70
CA GLY A 171 -0.22 12.22 13.43
C GLY A 171 -0.29 13.50 12.60
N ILE A 172 -0.25 13.38 11.26
CA ILE A 172 -0.32 14.52 10.35
C ILE A 172 -1.79 14.82 10.05
N ASN A 173 -2.28 15.93 10.59
CA ASN A 173 -3.67 16.39 10.42
C ASN A 173 -3.79 17.41 9.28
N ASP A 174 -3.43 17.00 8.07
CA ASP A 174 -3.69 17.77 6.86
C ASP A 174 -4.83 17.12 6.07
N PRO A 175 -6.02 17.73 6.01
CA PRO A 175 -7.19 17.16 5.32
C PRO A 175 -6.96 17.00 3.82
N LEU A 176 -6.24 17.92 3.18
CA LEU A 176 -5.96 17.87 1.76
C LEU A 176 -5.03 16.69 1.44
N LEU A 177 -3.94 16.56 2.19
CA LEU A 177 -3.00 15.46 2.05
C LEU A 177 -3.66 14.10 2.28
N ASN A 178 -4.48 13.98 3.34
CA ASN A 178 -5.23 12.77 3.63
C ASN A 178 -6.17 12.39 2.48
N ASN A 179 -6.93 13.35 1.95
CA ASN A 179 -7.85 13.11 0.84
C ASN A 179 -7.11 12.69 -0.43
N LEU A 180 -6.00 13.34 -0.77
CA LEU A 180 -5.20 13.00 -1.95
C LEU A 180 -4.62 11.58 -1.86
N VAL A 181 -4.13 11.17 -0.69
CA VAL A 181 -3.61 9.82 -0.46
C VAL A 181 -4.72 8.77 -0.57
N LEU A 182 -5.88 9.04 0.05
CA LEU A 182 -7.03 8.13 -0.01
C LEU A 182 -7.59 8.01 -1.44
N GLU A 183 -7.70 9.12 -2.16
CA GLU A 183 -8.15 9.15 -3.55
C GLU A 183 -7.20 8.36 -4.45
N LEU A 184 -5.89 8.56 -4.29
CA LEU A 184 -4.88 7.84 -5.05
C LEU A 184 -4.92 6.33 -4.77
N ASN A 185 -5.03 5.92 -3.51
CA ASN A 185 -5.15 4.51 -3.14
C ASN A 185 -6.43 3.89 -3.74
N LYS A 186 -7.57 4.60 -3.68
CA LYS A 186 -8.83 4.14 -4.26
C LYS A 186 -8.73 3.95 -5.78
N MET A 187 -8.14 4.91 -6.49
CA MET A 187 -7.94 4.80 -7.95
C MET A 187 -6.98 3.66 -8.31
N ALA A 188 -5.95 3.44 -7.52
CA ALA A 188 -5.03 2.31 -7.71
C ALA A 188 -5.74 0.96 -7.53
N ASP A 189 -6.60 0.86 -6.51
CA ASP A 189 -7.41 -0.35 -6.30
C ASP A 189 -8.37 -0.61 -7.46
N GLN A 190 -9.01 0.44 -7.98
CA GLN A 190 -9.86 0.34 -9.16
C GLN A 190 -9.09 -0.14 -10.40
N LYS A 191 -7.86 0.40 -10.61
CA LYS A 191 -6.99 -0.04 -11.69
C LYS A 191 -6.64 -1.53 -11.58
N ILE A 192 -6.26 -1.98 -10.39
CA ILE A 192 -5.93 -3.39 -10.13
C ILE A 192 -7.14 -4.29 -10.38
N ALA A 193 -8.31 -3.90 -9.89
CA ALA A 193 -9.54 -4.64 -10.09
C ALA A 193 -9.90 -4.78 -11.57
N MET A 194 -9.73 -3.71 -12.35
CA MET A 194 -9.99 -3.72 -13.79
C MET A 194 -8.94 -4.48 -14.60
N ALA A 195 -7.67 -4.38 -14.24
CA ALA A 195 -6.61 -5.12 -14.91
C ALA A 195 -6.76 -6.64 -14.75
N GLY A 196 -7.31 -7.09 -13.61
CA GLY A 196 -7.60 -8.49 -13.35
C GLY A 196 -8.77 -9.08 -14.14
N SER A 197 -9.65 -8.25 -14.70
CA SER A 197 -10.85 -8.68 -15.43
C SER A 197 -10.66 -8.88 -16.95
N GLY A 198 -9.42 -8.96 -17.43
CA GLY A 198 -9.15 -9.18 -18.87
C GLY A 198 -9.42 -7.97 -19.78
N ALA A 199 -9.77 -6.85 -19.20
CA ALA A 199 -10.18 -5.63 -19.90
C ALA A 199 -9.02 -4.78 -20.45
N SER A 200 -7.95 -5.40 -20.95
CA SER A 200 -6.78 -4.68 -21.52
C SER A 200 -7.12 -3.72 -22.66
N ARG A 201 -8.33 -3.77 -23.18
CA ARG A 201 -8.86 -2.89 -24.24
C ARG A 201 -9.95 -1.93 -23.74
N ASN A 202 -10.17 -1.81 -22.43
CA ASN A 202 -11.20 -0.92 -21.91
C ASN A 202 -10.73 0.54 -21.99
N PRO A 203 -11.40 1.43 -22.74
CA PRO A 203 -11.05 2.84 -22.81
C PRO A 203 -11.01 3.53 -21.45
N TYR A 204 -11.77 3.03 -20.49
CA TYR A 204 -11.82 3.54 -19.14
C TYR A 204 -10.49 3.36 -18.39
N LEU A 205 -9.70 2.32 -18.69
CA LEU A 205 -8.37 2.13 -18.10
C LEU A 205 -7.42 3.29 -18.46
N ALA A 206 -7.43 3.75 -19.71
CA ALA A 206 -6.60 4.87 -20.12
C ALA A 206 -7.01 6.17 -19.39
N THR A 207 -8.31 6.37 -19.18
CA THR A 207 -8.82 7.51 -18.42
C THR A 207 -8.39 7.42 -16.95
N LEU A 208 -8.54 6.26 -16.34
CA LEU A 208 -8.15 6.00 -14.95
C LEU A 208 -6.64 6.19 -14.75
N GLU A 209 -5.81 5.72 -15.67
CA GLU A 209 -4.36 5.96 -15.65
C GLU A 209 -4.01 7.44 -15.75
N SER A 210 -4.74 8.19 -16.55
CA SER A 210 -4.58 9.65 -16.62
C SER A 210 -4.96 10.32 -15.30
N GLN A 211 -6.06 9.90 -14.68
CA GLN A 211 -6.49 10.39 -13.38
C GLN A 211 -5.46 10.08 -12.29
N ILE A 212 -4.92 8.86 -12.26
CA ILE A 212 -3.84 8.45 -11.34
C ILE A 212 -2.60 9.32 -11.53
N ARG A 213 -2.18 9.59 -12.78
CA ARG A 213 -1.03 10.50 -13.05
C ARG A 213 -1.27 11.88 -12.50
N ASN A 214 -2.46 12.43 -12.74
CA ASN A 214 -2.83 13.75 -12.27
C ASN A 214 -2.91 13.82 -10.73
N ALA A 215 -3.48 12.80 -10.09
CA ALA A 215 -3.52 12.71 -8.64
C ALA A 215 -2.13 12.57 -8.03
N LYS A 216 -1.23 11.78 -8.64
CA LYS A 216 0.18 11.69 -8.22
C LYS A 216 0.87 13.05 -8.32
N ALA A 217 0.68 13.79 -9.40
CA ALA A 217 1.29 15.11 -9.58
C ALA A 217 0.80 16.11 -8.52
N ARG A 218 -0.50 16.15 -8.24
CA ARG A 218 -1.08 16.99 -7.17
C ARG A 218 -0.55 16.61 -5.80
N LEU A 219 -0.45 15.31 -5.52
CA LEU A 219 0.07 14.81 -4.25
C LEU A 219 1.55 15.15 -4.09
N GLU A 220 2.34 15.02 -5.16
CA GLU A 220 3.75 15.39 -5.17
C GLU A 220 3.95 16.88 -4.93
N GLU A 221 3.19 17.74 -5.60
CA GLU A 221 3.24 19.19 -5.41
C GLU A 221 2.86 19.58 -3.97
N ASN A 222 1.76 19.03 -3.44
CA ASN A 222 1.34 19.26 -2.07
C ASN A 222 2.40 18.80 -1.06
N ALA A 223 2.95 17.59 -1.22
CA ALA A 223 3.99 17.07 -0.34
C ALA A 223 5.27 17.91 -0.38
N ARG A 224 5.68 18.43 -1.54
CA ARG A 224 6.83 19.35 -1.68
C ARG A 224 6.57 20.67 -0.94
N ASN A 225 5.37 21.22 -1.07
CA ASN A 225 5.00 22.46 -0.38
C ASN A 225 5.00 22.26 1.14
N LEU A 226 4.43 21.16 1.62
CA LEU A 226 4.43 20.81 3.04
C LEU A 226 5.85 20.57 3.57
N LEU A 227 6.70 19.88 2.80
CA LEU A 227 8.10 19.66 3.16
C LEU A 227 8.87 21.00 3.28
N ASN A 228 8.67 21.91 2.33
CA ASN A 228 9.30 23.23 2.37
C ASN A 228 8.86 24.03 3.59
N ASN A 229 7.54 24.08 3.85
CA ASN A 229 6.99 24.77 5.03
C ASN A 229 7.50 24.14 6.33
N ASN A 230 7.57 22.82 6.40
CA ASN A 230 8.11 22.10 7.56
C ASN A 230 9.59 22.38 7.77
N THR A 231 10.37 22.45 6.69
CA THR A 231 11.81 22.78 6.74
C THR A 231 12.02 24.21 7.24
N LEU A 232 11.16 25.16 6.84
CA LEU A 232 11.20 26.53 7.37
C LEU A 232 10.85 26.53 8.86
N ALA A 233 9.77 25.87 9.28
CA ALA A 233 9.38 25.75 10.67
C ALA A 233 10.49 25.12 11.55
N MET A 234 11.21 24.12 11.02
CA MET A 234 12.35 23.51 11.72
C MET A 234 13.57 24.44 11.88
N ARG A 235 13.67 25.48 11.08
CA ARG A 235 14.75 26.51 11.23
C ARG A 235 14.36 27.55 12.27
N ASP A 236 13.08 27.78 12.45
CA ASP A 236 12.56 28.80 13.38
C ASP A 236 12.45 28.28 14.82
N VAL A 237 12.52 26.97 15.03
CA VAL A 237 12.57 26.25 16.31
C VAL A 237 14.01 25.92 16.70
#